data_88da9cbe2943b7292375ced37b017795
#
_entry.id   88da9cbe2943b7292375ced37b017795
#
_cell.length_a   1.000
_cell.length_b   1.000
_cell.length_c   1.000
_cell.angle_alpha   90.00
_cell.angle_beta   90.00
_cell.angle_gamma   90.00
#
_symmetry.space_group_name_H-M   'P 1'
#
loop_
_entity.id
_entity.type
_entity.pdbx_description
1 polymer ?
#
loop_
_entity_poly.entity_id
_entity_poly.type
_entity_poly.pdbx_seq_one_letter_code
_entity_poly.pdbx_strand_id
1 'polypeptide(L)'
;MKPCSELVSPFDMKKWPKLASTKFDGIRGVTSENGLLSNSLKQIPNLFVQKALADLPPFLDGELVLKGKAGQVYDNNQSAFMSRTGQPDFEFKVFDHAKFPSHWFLARLLTARTLCVDHEFAVGVEHELITKPEQAFILYDQARIDGYEGLILRDPDAIYKHGRSTRIQEMGMKMKPFDPDEAKVIGFSELHHNDNEQTLNEMGYTVRSKHQDNRVASGMLGSLVCNYQGNTFKIGTGFTVAQRIEIWHNQTSYAGKLARFKHQGITKAGVPRGPAVFLGWRDALDMGDV
;
A
#
# COMPACT_ATOMS: atom_id res chain seq x y z
N MET A 1 1.81 12.58 -2.67
CA MET A 1 2.83 11.94 -1.79
C MET A 1 2.33 10.60 -1.28
N LYS A 2 3.20 9.56 -1.17
CA LYS A 2 2.82 8.24 -0.60
C LYS A 2 3.10 8.22 0.91
N PRO A 3 2.25 7.58 1.72
CA PRO A 3 2.54 7.36 3.13
C PRO A 3 3.73 6.42 3.33
N CYS A 4 4.32 6.43 4.53
CA CYS A 4 5.41 5.56 4.91
C CYS A 4 5.06 4.08 4.65
N SER A 5 6.05 3.28 4.22
CA SER A 5 5.84 1.83 4.01
C SER A 5 5.71 1.09 5.33
N GLU A 6 6.44 1.53 6.35
CA GLU A 6 6.38 0.95 7.67
C GLU A 6 5.07 1.32 8.37
N LEU A 7 4.56 0.38 9.17
CA LEU A 7 3.51 0.67 10.13
C LEU A 7 4.17 1.14 11.42
N VAL A 8 3.85 2.37 11.78
CA VAL A 8 4.34 2.99 13.01
C VAL A 8 3.14 3.20 13.92
N SER A 9 3.26 2.77 15.16
CA SER A 9 2.22 3.06 16.15
C SER A 9 2.09 4.59 16.31
N PRO A 10 0.88 5.14 16.41
CA PRO A 10 0.70 6.55 16.76
C PRO A 10 1.45 6.97 18.02
N PHE A 11 1.62 6.10 19.00
CA PHE A 11 2.41 6.36 20.21
C PHE A 11 3.91 6.54 19.95
N ASP A 12 4.43 5.99 18.84
CA ASP A 12 5.84 6.13 18.45
C ASP A 12 6.10 7.36 17.57
N MET A 13 5.03 8.08 17.17
CA MET A 13 5.13 9.31 16.37
C MET A 13 5.53 10.49 17.25
N LYS A 14 6.44 11.30 16.73
CA LYS A 14 7.00 12.46 17.48
C LYS A 14 6.34 13.77 17.12
N LYS A 15 5.73 13.87 15.94
CA LYS A 15 5.16 15.11 15.43
C LYS A 15 3.64 15.09 15.52
N TRP A 16 3.09 16.03 16.26
CA TRP A 16 1.66 16.32 16.39
C TRP A 16 1.42 17.82 16.21
N PRO A 17 0.26 18.28 15.74
CA PRO A 17 -0.93 17.51 15.37
C PRO A 17 -0.81 16.73 14.05
N LYS A 18 -1.82 15.88 13.75
CA LYS A 18 -1.99 15.21 12.46
C LYS A 18 -3.37 15.48 11.88
N LEU A 19 -3.48 15.47 10.58
CA LEU A 19 -4.74 15.38 9.84
C LEU A 19 -5.00 13.91 9.53
N ALA A 20 -6.06 13.37 10.12
CA ALA A 20 -6.48 11.98 9.95
C ALA A 20 -7.58 11.90 8.88
N SER A 21 -7.47 10.94 7.99
CA SER A 21 -8.50 10.62 7.00
C SER A 21 -8.64 9.12 6.82
N THR A 22 -9.80 8.69 6.35
CA THR A 22 -10.05 7.29 5.97
C THR A 22 -9.05 6.82 4.91
N LYS A 23 -8.52 5.62 5.09
CA LYS A 23 -7.72 4.94 4.08
C LYS A 23 -8.62 4.08 3.22
N PHE A 24 -8.77 4.49 1.96
CA PHE A 24 -9.49 3.74 0.94
C PHE A 24 -8.61 2.63 0.35
N ASP A 25 -9.21 1.53 -0.08
CA ASP A 25 -8.54 0.40 -0.74
C ASP A 25 -8.83 0.41 -2.26
N GLY A 26 -8.62 1.55 -2.87
CA GLY A 26 -8.89 1.83 -4.28
C GLY A 26 -7.67 1.80 -5.19
N ILE A 27 -7.79 2.50 -6.32
CA ILE A 27 -6.72 2.72 -7.29
C ILE A 27 -6.32 4.19 -7.27
N ARG A 28 -5.08 4.49 -6.90
CA ARG A 28 -4.60 5.86 -6.91
C ARG A 28 -4.61 6.45 -8.30
N GLY A 29 -5.20 7.64 -8.43
CA GLY A 29 -5.23 8.47 -9.62
C GLY A 29 -4.65 9.85 -9.38
N VAL A 30 -4.02 10.40 -10.42
CA VAL A 30 -3.59 11.81 -10.46
C VAL A 30 -4.09 12.41 -11.77
N THR A 31 -4.83 13.51 -11.69
CA THR A 31 -5.28 14.21 -12.89
C THR A 31 -4.11 14.91 -13.58
N SER A 32 -4.10 14.91 -14.89
CA SER A 32 -3.10 15.58 -15.72
C SER A 32 -3.75 16.19 -16.95
N GLU A 33 -3.02 17.01 -17.70
CA GLU A 33 -3.48 17.55 -18.99
C GLU A 33 -3.80 16.44 -20.01
N ASN A 34 -3.23 15.24 -19.84
CA ASN A 34 -3.44 14.08 -20.72
C ASN A 34 -4.43 13.06 -20.11
N GLY A 35 -5.26 13.47 -19.14
CA GLY A 35 -6.22 12.62 -18.46
C GLY A 35 -5.74 12.09 -17.11
N LEU A 36 -6.43 11.07 -16.61
CA LEU A 36 -6.15 10.48 -15.31
C LEU A 36 -5.04 9.43 -15.40
N LEU A 37 -4.00 9.63 -14.61
CA LEU A 37 -2.83 8.76 -14.54
C LEU A 37 -2.84 7.93 -13.25
N SER A 38 -2.38 6.69 -13.33
CA SER A 38 -2.18 5.80 -12.19
C SER A 38 -0.96 6.21 -11.37
N ASN A 39 -0.74 5.50 -10.26
CA ASN A 39 0.45 5.66 -9.42
C ASN A 39 1.81 5.48 -10.15
N SER A 40 1.85 4.77 -11.28
CA SER A 40 3.03 4.59 -12.12
C SER A 40 3.10 5.58 -13.28
N LEU A 41 2.26 6.63 -13.27
CA LEU A 41 2.10 7.65 -14.31
C LEU A 41 1.65 7.07 -15.67
N LYS A 42 1.06 5.89 -15.68
CA LYS A 42 0.39 5.33 -16.84
C LYS A 42 -1.08 5.70 -16.83
N GLN A 43 -1.64 5.94 -17.98
CA GLN A 43 -3.04 6.27 -18.12
C GLN A 43 -3.94 5.14 -17.55
N ILE A 44 -4.95 5.51 -16.77
CA ILE A 44 -6.00 4.58 -16.33
C ILE A 44 -6.77 4.15 -17.59
N PRO A 45 -6.89 2.86 -17.88
CA PRO A 45 -7.39 2.41 -19.18
C PRO A 45 -8.90 2.58 -19.37
N ASN A 46 -9.70 2.72 -18.31
CA ASN A 46 -11.14 2.82 -18.40
C ASN A 46 -11.59 4.13 -19.07
N LEU A 47 -12.23 4.02 -20.25
CA LEU A 47 -12.63 5.17 -21.05
C LEU A 47 -13.73 6.01 -20.41
N PHE A 48 -14.66 5.36 -19.70
CA PHE A 48 -15.73 6.07 -19.00
C PHE A 48 -15.17 6.91 -17.86
N VAL A 49 -14.26 6.36 -17.05
CA VAL A 49 -13.61 7.06 -15.96
C VAL A 49 -12.77 8.25 -16.47
N GLN A 50 -12.04 8.07 -17.58
CA GLN A 50 -11.30 9.15 -18.22
C GLN A 50 -12.20 10.31 -18.64
N LYS A 51 -13.35 9.97 -19.26
CA LYS A 51 -14.33 10.98 -19.70
C LYS A 51 -15.03 11.67 -18.53
N ALA A 52 -15.40 10.90 -17.50
CA ALA A 52 -16.10 11.40 -16.32
C ALA A 52 -15.29 12.39 -15.48
N LEU A 53 -13.96 12.34 -15.57
CA LEU A 53 -13.03 13.22 -14.82
C LEU A 53 -12.25 14.20 -15.73
N ALA A 54 -12.65 14.33 -17.00
CA ALA A 54 -11.91 15.09 -18.02
C ALA A 54 -11.93 16.61 -17.78
N ASP A 55 -12.92 17.14 -17.10
CA ASP A 55 -13.08 18.55 -16.76
C ASP A 55 -12.40 18.95 -15.45
N LEU A 56 -11.90 17.98 -14.68
CA LEU A 56 -11.11 18.27 -13.49
C LEU A 56 -9.76 18.89 -13.85
N PRO A 57 -9.32 19.91 -13.09
CA PRO A 57 -8.01 20.51 -13.31
C PRO A 57 -6.88 19.49 -13.05
N PRO A 58 -5.72 19.65 -13.71
CA PRO A 58 -4.57 18.79 -13.49
C PRO A 58 -4.01 18.93 -12.07
N PHE A 59 -3.27 17.88 -11.63
CA PHE A 59 -2.58 17.76 -10.35
C PHE A 59 -3.45 17.43 -9.12
N LEU A 60 -4.72 17.07 -9.27
CA LEU A 60 -5.49 16.48 -8.19
C LEU A 60 -5.00 15.04 -7.95
N ASP A 61 -4.71 14.72 -6.69
CA ASP A 61 -4.19 13.42 -6.24
C ASP A 61 -5.25 12.76 -5.37
N GLY A 62 -5.75 11.61 -5.77
CA GLY A 62 -6.88 10.96 -5.12
C GLY A 62 -6.85 9.43 -5.29
N GLU A 63 -7.93 8.80 -4.84
CA GLU A 63 -8.17 7.37 -4.94
C GLU A 63 -9.49 7.12 -5.68
N LEU A 64 -9.47 6.32 -6.74
CA LEU A 64 -10.66 5.81 -7.41
C LEU A 64 -11.26 4.68 -6.58
N VAL A 65 -12.52 4.80 -6.22
CA VAL A 65 -13.22 3.82 -5.38
C VAL A 65 -14.62 3.59 -5.94
N LEU A 66 -15.03 2.33 -6.10
CA LEU A 66 -16.43 1.99 -6.39
C LEU A 66 -17.31 2.41 -5.22
N LYS A 67 -18.53 2.85 -5.51
CA LYS A 67 -19.51 3.20 -4.46
C LYS A 67 -19.98 1.97 -3.68
N GLY A 68 -20.36 2.19 -2.43
CA GLY A 68 -20.88 1.17 -1.53
C GLY A 68 -19.85 0.09 -1.13
N LYS A 69 -20.34 -1.07 -0.74
CA LYS A 69 -19.51 -2.20 -0.26
C LYS A 69 -18.51 -2.72 -1.31
N ALA A 70 -18.80 -2.58 -2.59
CA ALA A 70 -17.89 -3.00 -3.66
C ALA A 70 -16.58 -2.22 -3.62
N GLY A 71 -16.61 -0.95 -3.23
CA GLY A 71 -15.43 -0.08 -3.13
C GLY A 71 -14.50 -0.40 -1.95
N GLN A 72 -14.96 -1.23 -1.01
CA GLN A 72 -14.16 -1.67 0.13
C GLN A 72 -13.25 -2.87 -0.20
N VAL A 73 -13.31 -3.38 -1.44
CA VAL A 73 -12.53 -4.53 -1.90
C VAL A 73 -11.63 -4.11 -3.06
N TYR A 74 -10.32 -4.16 -2.83
CA TYR A 74 -9.30 -3.77 -3.83
C TYR A 74 -9.46 -4.47 -5.19
N ASP A 75 -9.68 -5.79 -5.18
CA ASP A 75 -9.80 -6.56 -6.42
C ASP A 75 -10.99 -6.13 -7.27
N ASN A 76 -12.07 -5.65 -6.66
CA ASN A 76 -13.21 -5.08 -7.38
C ASN A 76 -12.82 -3.75 -8.01
N ASN A 77 -12.18 -2.86 -7.25
CA ASN A 77 -11.67 -1.58 -7.74
C ASN A 77 -10.67 -1.79 -8.88
N GLN A 78 -9.70 -2.71 -8.71
CA GLN A 78 -8.73 -3.02 -9.75
C GLN A 78 -9.39 -3.54 -11.02
N SER A 79 -10.32 -4.47 -10.90
CA SER A 79 -11.04 -5.05 -12.05
C SER A 79 -11.83 -3.98 -12.82
N ALA A 80 -12.54 -3.10 -12.11
CA ALA A 80 -13.38 -2.07 -12.71
C ALA A 80 -12.56 -0.99 -13.43
N PHE A 81 -11.52 -0.46 -12.75
CA PHE A 81 -10.75 0.69 -13.27
C PHE A 81 -9.66 0.30 -14.27
N MET A 82 -9.15 -0.93 -14.19
CA MET A 82 -8.14 -1.45 -15.12
C MET A 82 -8.74 -2.14 -16.35
N SER A 83 -10.06 -2.29 -16.43
CA SER A 83 -10.77 -2.65 -17.67
C SER A 83 -10.92 -1.43 -18.58
N ARG A 84 -10.67 -1.60 -19.88
CA ARG A 84 -10.87 -0.53 -20.88
C ARG A 84 -12.35 -0.13 -21.04
N THR A 85 -13.24 -1.06 -20.85
CA THR A 85 -14.70 -0.92 -21.03
C THR A 85 -15.42 -1.02 -19.70
N GLY A 86 -16.72 -0.69 -19.72
CA GLY A 86 -17.55 -0.66 -18.53
C GLY A 86 -17.76 0.75 -17.99
N GLN A 87 -18.86 0.91 -17.26
CA GLN A 87 -19.26 2.17 -16.64
C GLN A 87 -19.41 1.92 -15.13
N PRO A 88 -18.29 1.91 -14.37
CA PRO A 88 -18.34 1.72 -12.93
C PRO A 88 -19.09 2.86 -12.25
N ASP A 89 -19.90 2.55 -11.24
CA ASP A 89 -20.42 3.54 -10.30
C ASP A 89 -19.33 3.82 -9.25
N PHE A 90 -18.72 5.00 -9.33
CA PHE A 90 -17.48 5.30 -8.59
C PHE A 90 -17.45 6.72 -8.06
N GLU A 91 -16.49 6.96 -7.19
CA GLU A 91 -16.06 8.28 -6.74
C GLU A 91 -14.54 8.39 -6.85
N PHE A 92 -14.07 9.56 -7.23
CA PHE A 92 -12.66 9.95 -7.12
C PHE A 92 -12.47 10.70 -5.81
N LYS A 93 -11.96 10.03 -4.79
CA LYS A 93 -11.71 10.56 -3.44
C LYS A 93 -10.43 11.39 -3.45
N VAL A 94 -10.55 12.70 -3.64
CA VAL A 94 -9.42 13.63 -3.78
C VAL A 94 -8.91 14.05 -2.41
N PHE A 95 -7.63 13.87 -2.15
CA PHE A 95 -7.01 14.13 -0.85
C PHE A 95 -5.77 15.04 -0.90
N ASP A 96 -5.31 15.47 -2.08
CA ASP A 96 -4.16 16.38 -2.22
C ASP A 96 -4.19 17.09 -3.58
N HIS A 97 -3.42 18.17 -3.70
CA HIS A 97 -3.21 18.92 -4.93
C HIS A 97 -1.73 19.21 -5.15
N ALA A 98 -1.13 18.57 -6.15
CA ALA A 98 0.32 18.56 -6.35
C ALA A 98 0.88 19.74 -7.15
N LYS A 99 0.04 20.70 -7.61
CA LYS A 99 0.47 21.82 -8.45
C LYS A 99 1.52 22.71 -7.77
N PHE A 100 1.36 22.92 -6.46
CA PHE A 100 2.29 23.73 -5.65
C PHE A 100 2.94 22.88 -4.57
N PRO A 101 3.96 22.10 -4.90
CA PRO A 101 4.53 21.09 -4.00
C PRO A 101 5.18 21.72 -2.75
N SER A 102 5.60 22.96 -2.78
CA SER A 102 6.16 23.71 -1.63
C SER A 102 5.12 24.20 -0.64
N HIS A 103 3.84 24.23 -1.00
CA HIS A 103 2.78 24.61 -0.07
C HIS A 103 2.56 23.50 0.98
N TRP A 104 2.15 23.91 2.17
CA TRP A 104 1.76 23.02 3.25
C TRP A 104 0.58 22.14 2.86
N PHE A 105 0.53 20.94 3.43
CA PHE A 105 -0.51 19.96 3.10
C PHE A 105 -1.92 20.53 3.35
N LEU A 106 -2.16 21.22 4.47
CA LEU A 106 -3.46 21.80 4.76
C LEU A 106 -3.92 22.77 3.65
N ALA A 107 -3.04 23.62 3.15
CA ALA A 107 -3.38 24.55 2.06
C ALA A 107 -3.71 23.80 0.75
N ARG A 108 -2.93 22.79 0.41
CA ARG A 108 -3.18 21.95 -0.77
C ARG A 108 -4.48 21.16 -0.65
N LEU A 109 -4.80 20.65 0.55
CA LEU A 109 -6.04 19.93 0.84
C LEU A 109 -7.27 20.83 0.64
N LEU A 110 -7.24 22.04 1.19
CA LEU A 110 -8.32 23.00 1.03
C LEU A 110 -8.54 23.34 -0.46
N THR A 111 -7.45 23.59 -1.19
CA THR A 111 -7.53 23.81 -2.65
C THR A 111 -8.14 22.60 -3.36
N ALA A 112 -7.68 21.40 -3.05
CA ALA A 112 -8.20 20.16 -3.65
C ALA A 112 -9.72 20.00 -3.41
N ARG A 113 -10.16 20.25 -2.19
CA ARG A 113 -11.59 20.19 -1.82
C ARG A 113 -12.43 21.23 -2.57
N THR A 114 -11.96 22.46 -2.67
CA THR A 114 -12.65 23.53 -3.43
C THR A 114 -12.80 23.15 -4.92
N LEU A 115 -11.78 22.53 -5.51
CA LEU A 115 -11.80 22.13 -6.92
C LEU A 115 -12.72 20.93 -7.20
N CYS A 116 -13.20 20.24 -6.17
CA CYS A 116 -14.13 19.11 -6.29
C CYS A 116 -15.57 19.48 -5.89
N VAL A 117 -15.83 20.74 -5.50
CA VAL A 117 -17.19 21.17 -5.15
C VAL A 117 -18.09 21.02 -6.38
N ASP A 118 -19.27 20.44 -6.17
CA ASP A 118 -20.31 20.22 -7.19
C ASP A 118 -19.90 19.31 -8.36
N HIS A 119 -18.75 18.65 -8.31
CA HIS A 119 -18.37 17.68 -9.33
C HIS A 119 -19.06 16.33 -9.08
N GLU A 120 -19.69 15.75 -10.10
CA GLU A 120 -20.50 14.53 -9.98
C GLU A 120 -19.72 13.30 -9.46
N PHE A 121 -18.46 13.15 -9.90
CA PHE A 121 -17.63 11.96 -9.61
C PHE A 121 -16.46 12.22 -8.68
N ALA A 122 -16.13 13.49 -8.37
CA ALA A 122 -15.00 13.82 -7.52
C ALA A 122 -15.46 14.40 -6.18
N VAL A 123 -14.90 13.86 -5.09
CA VAL A 123 -15.24 14.27 -3.73
C VAL A 123 -13.96 14.55 -2.95
N GLY A 124 -13.86 15.76 -2.38
CA GLY A 124 -12.76 16.09 -1.48
C GLY A 124 -12.84 15.28 -0.18
N VAL A 125 -11.77 14.59 0.16
CA VAL A 125 -11.72 13.73 1.37
C VAL A 125 -11.73 14.59 2.64
N GLU A 126 -12.63 14.23 3.56
CA GLU A 126 -12.66 14.83 4.88
C GLU A 126 -11.44 14.41 5.72
N HIS A 127 -10.92 15.39 6.46
CA HIS A 127 -9.81 15.17 7.38
C HIS A 127 -10.15 15.75 8.74
N GLU A 128 -9.87 15.02 9.78
CA GLU A 128 -10.02 15.44 11.16
C GLU A 128 -8.67 15.82 11.76
N LEU A 129 -8.58 16.96 12.40
CA LEU A 129 -7.38 17.38 13.12
C LEU A 129 -7.32 16.67 14.47
N ILE A 130 -6.30 15.85 14.65
CA ILE A 130 -6.04 15.12 15.89
C ILE A 130 -4.73 15.58 16.52
N THR A 131 -4.73 15.70 17.83
CA THR A 131 -3.61 16.24 18.61
C THR A 131 -2.91 15.20 19.49
N LYS A 132 -3.52 14.02 19.61
CA LYS A 132 -3.04 12.94 20.51
C LYS A 132 -3.15 11.57 19.83
N PRO A 133 -2.23 10.64 20.15
CA PRO A 133 -2.26 9.28 19.62
C PRO A 133 -3.58 8.52 19.84
N GLU A 134 -4.20 8.71 20.99
CA GLU A 134 -5.45 8.00 21.37
C GLU A 134 -6.58 8.30 20.39
N GLN A 135 -6.68 9.55 19.91
CA GLN A 135 -7.68 9.94 18.92
C GLN A 135 -7.51 9.19 17.61
N ALA A 136 -6.26 8.91 17.21
CA ALA A 136 -5.99 8.11 16.01
C ALA A 136 -6.52 6.67 16.15
N PHE A 137 -6.44 6.07 17.32
CA PHE A 137 -7.01 4.71 17.55
C PHE A 137 -8.53 4.72 17.51
N ILE A 138 -9.18 5.72 18.10
CA ILE A 138 -10.65 5.84 18.07
C ILE A 138 -11.14 5.94 16.62
N LEU A 139 -10.53 6.83 15.83
CA LEU A 139 -10.88 6.99 14.42
C LEU A 139 -10.53 5.75 13.57
N TYR A 140 -9.44 5.08 13.92
CA TYR A 140 -9.06 3.83 13.25
C TYR A 140 -10.10 2.73 13.49
N ASP A 141 -10.52 2.54 14.73
CA ASP A 141 -11.53 1.53 15.07
C ASP A 141 -12.87 1.84 14.38
N GLN A 142 -13.27 3.12 14.34
CA GLN A 142 -14.46 3.53 13.60
C GLN A 142 -14.34 3.25 12.11
N ALA A 143 -13.21 3.60 11.47
CA ALA A 143 -12.97 3.32 10.07
C ALA A 143 -13.03 1.81 9.75
N ARG A 144 -12.56 0.96 10.69
CA ARG A 144 -12.64 -0.51 10.56
C ARG A 144 -14.07 -1.03 10.70
N ILE A 145 -14.86 -0.47 11.62
CA ILE A 145 -16.29 -0.80 11.77
C ILE A 145 -17.06 -0.44 10.49
N ASP A 146 -16.73 0.71 9.88
CA ASP A 146 -17.32 1.17 8.63
C ASP A 146 -16.82 0.40 7.40
N GLY A 147 -15.89 -0.55 7.58
CA GLY A 147 -15.38 -1.45 6.53
C GLY A 147 -14.22 -0.89 5.70
N TYR A 148 -13.63 0.21 6.09
CA TYR A 148 -12.46 0.78 5.42
C TYR A 148 -11.15 0.07 5.80
N GLU A 149 -10.09 0.28 4.98
CA GLU A 149 -8.78 -0.34 5.22
C GLU A 149 -8.09 0.17 6.50
N GLY A 150 -8.41 1.37 6.95
CA GLY A 150 -7.83 2.02 8.12
C GLY A 150 -7.76 3.53 7.99
N LEU A 151 -6.66 4.14 8.46
CA LEU A 151 -6.42 5.58 8.41
C LEU A 151 -5.13 5.96 7.69
N ILE A 152 -5.13 7.19 7.16
CA ILE A 152 -3.93 7.93 6.79
C ILE A 152 -3.79 9.11 7.75
N LEU A 153 -2.61 9.25 8.34
CA LEU A 153 -2.24 10.37 9.20
C LEU A 153 -1.23 11.24 8.45
N ARG A 154 -1.54 12.52 8.25
CA ARG A 154 -0.67 13.47 7.56
C ARG A 154 -0.28 14.63 8.45
N ASP A 155 0.96 15.06 8.33
CA ASP A 155 1.44 16.28 8.93
C ASP A 155 0.82 17.48 8.19
N PRO A 156 0.08 18.40 8.88
CA PRO A 156 -0.55 19.56 8.25
C PRO A 156 0.42 20.45 7.48
N ASP A 157 1.67 20.54 7.97
CA ASP A 157 2.72 21.40 7.42
C ASP A 157 3.60 20.69 6.38
N ALA A 158 3.31 19.42 6.07
CA ALA A 158 4.11 18.67 5.12
C ALA A 158 4.05 19.28 3.71
N ILE A 159 5.22 19.50 3.11
CA ILE A 159 5.33 19.79 1.68
C ILE A 159 5.01 18.55 0.84
N TYR A 160 4.67 18.71 -0.45
CA TYR A 160 4.43 17.57 -1.33
C TYR A 160 5.73 16.91 -1.75
N LYS A 161 5.93 15.67 -1.32
CA LYS A 161 7.08 14.86 -1.72
C LYS A 161 6.70 13.96 -2.90
N HIS A 162 7.44 14.05 -4.00
CA HIS A 162 7.35 13.08 -5.09
C HIS A 162 8.00 11.77 -4.63
N GLY A 163 7.19 10.88 -4.04
CA GLY A 163 7.66 9.62 -3.48
C GLY A 163 6.99 9.26 -2.17
N ARG A 164 7.71 8.54 -1.34
CA ARG A 164 7.21 7.99 -0.08
C ARG A 164 7.76 8.78 1.12
N SER A 165 6.89 9.06 2.10
CA SER A 165 7.30 9.53 3.42
C SER A 165 8.14 8.45 4.10
N THR A 166 9.10 8.87 4.93
CA THR A 166 9.86 7.96 5.80
C THR A 166 9.35 8.05 7.24
N ARG A 167 9.73 7.07 8.07
CA ARG A 167 9.42 7.06 9.50
C ARG A 167 9.94 8.31 10.22
N ILE A 168 11.12 8.80 9.84
CA ILE A 168 11.74 10.00 10.46
C ILE A 168 11.03 11.28 10.04
N GLN A 169 10.58 11.36 8.79
CA GLN A 169 9.89 12.55 8.26
C GLN A 169 8.48 12.71 8.84
N GLU A 170 7.77 11.61 9.07
CA GLU A 170 6.38 11.57 9.53
C GLU A 170 5.39 12.44 8.74
N MET A 171 5.73 12.76 7.48
CA MET A 171 4.90 13.60 6.62
C MET A 171 3.58 12.93 6.22
N GLY A 172 3.58 11.60 6.15
CA GLY A 172 2.39 10.79 5.90
C GLY A 172 2.62 9.38 6.44
N MET A 173 1.75 8.95 7.32
CA MET A 173 1.77 7.63 7.98
C MET A 173 0.47 6.91 7.69
N LYS A 174 0.45 5.59 7.83
CA LYS A 174 -0.76 4.77 7.66
C LYS A 174 -0.98 3.88 8.86
N MET A 175 -2.23 3.75 9.25
CA MET A 175 -2.72 2.73 10.18
C MET A 175 -3.59 1.76 9.39
N LYS A 176 -3.25 0.49 9.41
CA LYS A 176 -4.04 -0.57 8.78
C LYS A 176 -3.78 -1.90 9.50
N PRO A 177 -4.74 -2.85 9.44
CA PRO A 177 -4.59 -4.12 10.09
C PRO A 177 -3.48 -4.93 9.42
N PHE A 178 -2.87 -5.77 10.23
CA PHE A 178 -2.13 -6.93 9.78
C PHE A 178 -2.70 -8.13 10.53
N ASP A 179 -3.10 -9.12 9.78
CA ASP A 179 -3.56 -10.38 10.33
C ASP A 179 -2.33 -11.27 10.52
N PRO A 180 -2.00 -11.67 11.77
CA PRO A 180 -0.99 -12.70 11.99
C PRO A 180 -1.57 -14.05 11.59
N ASP A 181 -0.73 -14.88 10.98
CA ASP A 181 -1.11 -16.22 10.55
C ASP A 181 0.10 -17.14 10.48
N GLU A 182 -0.11 -18.40 10.18
CA GLU A 182 0.91 -19.43 10.09
C GLU A 182 0.80 -20.21 8.78
N ALA A 183 1.94 -20.57 8.23
CA ALA A 183 1.97 -21.39 7.02
C ALA A 183 3.11 -22.39 7.06
N LYS A 184 2.87 -23.59 6.52
CA LYS A 184 3.86 -24.66 6.45
C LYS A 184 4.89 -24.37 5.36
N VAL A 185 6.16 -24.37 5.70
CA VAL A 185 7.26 -24.23 4.74
C VAL A 185 7.39 -25.50 3.90
N ILE A 186 7.28 -25.35 2.58
CA ILE A 186 7.39 -26.44 1.61
C ILE A 186 8.58 -26.27 0.67
N GLY A 187 9.31 -25.14 0.74
CA GLY A 187 10.48 -24.90 -0.07
C GLY A 187 11.14 -23.56 0.20
N PHE A 188 12.20 -23.30 -0.56
CA PHE A 188 13.03 -22.11 -0.41
C PHE A 188 13.36 -21.54 -1.78
N SER A 189 13.45 -20.22 -1.88
CA SER A 189 13.85 -19.51 -3.09
C SER A 189 15.07 -18.64 -2.76
N GLU A 190 16.10 -18.74 -3.57
CA GLU A 190 17.31 -17.95 -3.38
C GLU A 190 17.08 -16.46 -3.64
N LEU A 191 17.82 -15.62 -2.94
CA LEU A 191 17.90 -14.20 -3.23
C LEU A 191 18.83 -13.98 -4.43
N HIS A 192 18.38 -13.21 -5.40
CA HIS A 192 19.18 -12.81 -6.54
C HIS A 192 19.35 -11.29 -6.54
N HIS A 193 20.59 -10.82 -6.70
CA HIS A 193 20.85 -9.42 -6.99
C HIS A 193 20.53 -9.13 -8.45
N ASN A 194 19.98 -7.95 -8.70
CA ASN A 194 19.68 -7.49 -10.04
C ASN A 194 20.79 -6.51 -10.49
N ASP A 195 21.72 -7.00 -11.27
CA ASP A 195 22.87 -6.25 -11.79
C ASP A 195 22.63 -5.68 -13.19
N ASN A 196 21.39 -5.72 -13.67
CA ASN A 196 21.02 -5.02 -14.92
C ASN A 196 21.31 -3.52 -14.82
N GLU A 197 21.54 -2.91 -15.95
CA GLU A 197 21.83 -1.47 -16.09
C GLU A 197 20.72 -0.62 -15.45
N GLN A 198 21.14 0.45 -14.80
CA GLN A 198 20.25 1.41 -14.17
C GLN A 198 19.74 2.41 -15.21
N THR A 199 18.43 2.56 -15.29
CA THR A 199 17.77 3.58 -16.12
C THR A 199 16.88 4.45 -15.24
N LEU A 200 16.47 5.61 -15.73
CA LEU A 200 15.47 6.45 -15.07
C LEU A 200 14.09 6.13 -15.64
N ASN A 201 13.09 5.99 -14.76
CA ASN A 201 11.70 5.89 -15.19
C ASN A 201 11.10 7.28 -15.44
N GLU A 202 9.85 7.33 -15.91
CA GLU A 202 9.09 8.56 -16.19
C GLU A 202 8.97 9.51 -14.97
N MET A 203 9.21 8.99 -13.77
CA MET A 203 9.18 9.75 -12.52
C MET A 203 10.57 10.22 -12.07
N GLY A 204 11.62 9.98 -12.88
CA GLY A 204 13.01 10.30 -12.54
C GLY A 204 13.63 9.40 -11.48
N TYR A 205 13.00 8.25 -11.14
CA TYR A 205 13.59 7.28 -10.23
C TYR A 205 14.43 6.26 -10.97
N THR A 206 15.55 5.92 -10.38
CA THR A 206 16.38 4.83 -10.85
C THR A 206 15.62 3.51 -10.79
N VAL A 207 15.54 2.84 -11.93
CA VAL A 207 14.99 1.49 -12.07
C VAL A 207 15.98 0.60 -12.80
N ARG A 208 15.88 -0.71 -12.58
CA ARG A 208 16.64 -1.72 -13.32
C ARG A 208 15.68 -2.62 -14.09
N SER A 209 16.08 -3.05 -15.26
CA SER A 209 15.33 -4.06 -16.04
C SER A 209 15.07 -5.30 -15.18
N LYS A 210 13.95 -5.94 -15.42
CA LYS A 210 13.57 -7.21 -14.76
C LYS A 210 14.03 -8.44 -15.54
N HIS A 211 14.79 -8.26 -16.63
CA HIS A 211 15.38 -9.37 -17.38
C HIS A 211 16.24 -10.25 -16.47
N GLN A 212 16.27 -11.55 -16.77
CA GLN A 212 16.95 -12.53 -15.91
C GLN A 212 18.46 -12.63 -16.17
N ASP A 213 18.93 -12.07 -17.28
CA ASP A 213 20.27 -12.28 -17.82
C ASP A 213 21.40 -11.82 -16.88
N ASN A 214 21.16 -10.81 -16.04
CA ASN A 214 22.13 -10.31 -15.06
C ASN A 214 21.61 -10.45 -13.61
N ARG A 215 20.93 -11.53 -13.31
CA ARG A 215 20.56 -11.88 -11.95
C ARG A 215 21.58 -12.83 -11.35
N VAL A 216 22.31 -12.35 -10.35
CA VAL A 216 23.37 -13.10 -9.65
C VAL A 216 22.82 -13.67 -8.37
N ALA A 217 22.98 -14.98 -8.17
CA ALA A 217 22.64 -15.68 -6.95
C ALA A 217 23.48 -15.17 -5.77
N SER A 218 22.87 -14.96 -4.62
CA SER A 218 23.51 -14.33 -3.46
C SER A 218 23.96 -15.33 -2.38
N GLY A 219 23.68 -16.61 -2.52
CA GLY A 219 23.97 -17.62 -1.50
C GLY A 219 23.12 -17.48 -0.23
N MET A 220 21.98 -16.77 -0.29
CA MET A 220 21.10 -16.59 0.86
C MET A 220 19.62 -16.66 0.50
N LEU A 221 18.76 -16.83 1.51
CA LEU A 221 17.33 -16.93 1.33
C LEU A 221 16.73 -15.63 0.73
N GLY A 222 16.05 -15.77 -0.39
CA GLY A 222 15.17 -14.74 -0.95
C GLY A 222 13.78 -14.77 -0.34
N SER A 223 13.17 -15.97 -0.33
CA SER A 223 11.85 -16.18 0.29
C SER A 223 11.64 -17.62 0.72
N LEU A 224 10.83 -17.82 1.77
CA LEU A 224 10.21 -19.10 2.04
C LEU A 224 9.09 -19.34 1.04
N VAL A 225 8.97 -20.56 0.54
CA VAL A 225 7.82 -21.05 -0.20
C VAL A 225 6.93 -21.79 0.79
N CYS A 226 5.71 -21.34 0.97
CA CYS A 226 4.81 -21.82 2.01
C CYS A 226 3.50 -22.34 1.42
N ASN A 227 2.91 -23.35 2.08
CA ASN A 227 1.54 -23.78 1.84
C ASN A 227 0.62 -23.13 2.89
N TYR A 228 -0.41 -22.48 2.42
CA TYR A 228 -1.47 -21.87 3.22
C TYR A 228 -2.83 -22.37 2.72
N GLN A 229 -3.51 -23.18 3.51
CA GLN A 229 -4.82 -23.75 3.17
C GLN A 229 -4.89 -24.38 1.77
N GLY A 230 -3.85 -25.13 1.40
CA GLY A 230 -3.74 -25.77 0.09
C GLY A 230 -3.11 -24.91 -1.02
N ASN A 231 -2.97 -23.61 -0.81
CA ASN A 231 -2.40 -22.68 -1.79
C ASN A 231 -0.93 -22.38 -1.51
N THR A 232 -0.13 -22.26 -2.56
CA THR A 232 1.30 -21.90 -2.45
C THR A 232 1.50 -20.40 -2.57
N PHE A 233 2.28 -19.82 -1.64
CA PHE A 233 2.69 -18.41 -1.68
C PHE A 233 4.11 -18.25 -1.14
N LYS A 234 4.65 -17.00 -1.17
CA LYS A 234 6.01 -16.70 -0.75
C LYS A 234 6.05 -15.67 0.37
N ILE A 235 6.89 -15.93 1.39
CA ILE A 235 7.24 -14.96 2.44
C ILE A 235 8.68 -14.50 2.16
N GLY A 236 8.85 -13.26 1.66
CA GLY A 236 10.15 -12.72 1.23
C GLY A 236 10.68 -11.58 2.09
N THR A 237 9.91 -11.09 3.06
CA THR A 237 10.26 -9.96 3.92
C THR A 237 10.19 -10.32 5.39
N GLY A 238 10.80 -9.50 6.27
CA GLY A 238 10.82 -9.73 7.72
C GLY A 238 12.04 -10.51 8.23
N PHE A 239 12.96 -10.91 7.35
CA PHE A 239 14.19 -11.63 7.72
C PHE A 239 15.36 -10.65 7.90
N THR A 240 16.19 -10.91 8.89
CA THR A 240 17.53 -10.32 8.99
C THR A 240 18.47 -11.01 7.99
N VAL A 241 19.61 -10.37 7.68
CA VAL A 241 20.63 -10.98 6.82
C VAL A 241 21.16 -12.28 7.41
N ALA A 242 21.41 -12.33 8.72
CA ALA A 242 21.84 -13.53 9.42
C ALA A 242 20.83 -14.69 9.28
N GLN A 243 19.54 -14.40 9.46
CA GLN A 243 18.48 -15.40 9.25
C GLN A 243 18.42 -15.91 7.80
N ARG A 244 18.62 -15.02 6.82
CA ARG A 244 18.64 -15.40 5.40
C ARG A 244 19.77 -16.38 5.09
N ILE A 245 20.96 -16.11 5.61
CA ILE A 245 22.14 -16.97 5.43
C ILE A 245 21.90 -18.30 6.14
N GLU A 246 21.50 -18.29 7.40
CA GLU A 246 21.29 -19.47 8.21
C GLU A 246 20.22 -20.38 7.63
N ILE A 247 19.05 -19.87 7.28
CA ILE A 247 17.95 -20.67 6.72
C ILE A 247 18.36 -21.27 5.35
N TRP A 248 19.09 -20.51 4.54
CA TRP A 248 19.52 -20.96 3.21
C TRP A 248 20.48 -22.16 3.31
N HIS A 249 21.42 -22.12 4.24
CA HIS A 249 22.39 -23.20 4.42
C HIS A 249 21.81 -24.42 5.17
N ASN A 250 20.75 -24.23 5.95
CA ASN A 250 20.15 -25.27 6.80
C ASN A 250 18.70 -25.60 6.40
N GLN A 251 18.39 -25.61 5.09
CA GLN A 251 17.02 -25.77 4.57
C GLN A 251 16.30 -26.99 5.14
N THR A 252 16.98 -28.12 5.29
CA THR A 252 16.41 -29.37 5.85
C THR A 252 15.89 -29.19 7.28
N SER A 253 16.51 -28.31 8.07
CA SER A 253 16.09 -28.01 9.44
C SER A 253 14.84 -27.13 9.51
N TYR A 254 14.49 -26.47 8.41
CA TYR A 254 13.37 -25.53 8.33
C TYR A 254 12.22 -26.04 7.46
N ALA A 255 12.48 -27.04 6.62
CA ALA A 255 11.43 -27.66 5.82
C ALA A 255 10.36 -28.31 6.73
N GLY A 256 9.10 -28.03 6.43
CA GLY A 256 7.97 -28.54 7.20
C GLY A 256 7.61 -27.74 8.46
N LYS A 257 8.47 -26.81 8.93
CA LYS A 257 8.14 -25.92 10.06
C LYS A 257 6.99 -24.97 9.71
N LEU A 258 6.28 -24.51 10.75
CA LEU A 258 5.29 -23.44 10.65
C LEU A 258 5.97 -22.08 10.80
N ALA A 259 5.93 -21.30 9.73
CA ALA A 259 6.38 -19.91 9.74
C ALA A 259 5.22 -19.00 10.15
N ARG A 260 5.40 -18.24 11.24
CA ARG A 260 4.49 -17.17 11.63
C ARG A 260 4.77 -15.95 10.77
N PHE A 261 3.73 -15.40 10.21
CA PHE A 261 3.83 -14.23 9.34
C PHE A 261 2.62 -13.31 9.52
N LYS A 262 2.72 -12.09 9.05
CA LYS A 262 1.59 -11.17 8.96
C LYS A 262 1.32 -10.78 7.53
N HIS A 263 0.04 -10.58 7.20
CA HIS A 263 -0.44 -10.23 5.87
C HIS A 263 -1.54 -9.17 5.92
N GLN A 264 -2.08 -8.78 4.77
CA GLN A 264 -3.08 -7.71 4.62
C GLN A 264 -4.41 -8.25 4.08
N GLY A 265 -4.89 -9.35 4.69
CA GLY A 265 -6.09 -10.07 4.24
C GLY A 265 -5.75 -11.16 3.22
N ILE A 266 -6.79 -11.79 2.68
CA ILE A 266 -6.71 -12.90 1.74
C ILE A 266 -7.21 -12.43 0.36
N THR A 267 -6.53 -12.85 -0.69
CA THR A 267 -6.94 -12.60 -2.08
C THR A 267 -8.11 -13.49 -2.48
N LYS A 268 -8.78 -13.20 -3.60
CA LYS A 268 -9.82 -14.08 -4.18
C LYS A 268 -9.29 -15.48 -4.50
N ALA A 269 -7.99 -15.63 -4.71
CA ALA A 269 -7.34 -16.92 -4.96
C ALA A 269 -7.03 -17.70 -3.66
N GLY A 270 -7.46 -17.22 -2.48
CA GLY A 270 -7.23 -17.89 -1.21
C GLY A 270 -5.78 -17.81 -0.69
N VAL A 271 -4.96 -16.90 -1.22
CA VAL A 271 -3.59 -16.70 -0.77
C VAL A 271 -3.46 -15.40 0.04
N PRO A 272 -2.53 -15.36 1.04
CA PRO A 272 -2.25 -14.16 1.79
C PRO A 272 -1.85 -12.99 0.89
N ARG A 273 -2.51 -11.84 1.05
CA ARG A 273 -2.22 -10.61 0.29
C ARG A 273 -0.92 -9.99 0.80
N GLY A 274 0.00 -9.73 -0.11
CA GLY A 274 1.34 -9.22 0.21
C GLY A 274 1.41 -7.75 0.64
N PRO A 275 2.54 -7.37 1.24
CA PRO A 275 3.67 -8.23 1.54
C PRO A 275 3.42 -9.15 2.73
N ALA A 276 3.68 -10.44 2.58
CA ALA A 276 3.76 -11.36 3.70
C ALA A 276 5.10 -11.14 4.43
N VAL A 277 5.02 -10.82 5.72
CA VAL A 277 6.19 -10.44 6.53
C VAL A 277 6.43 -11.50 7.58
N PHE A 278 7.59 -12.16 7.55
CA PHE A 278 7.99 -13.14 8.54
C PHE A 278 8.08 -12.52 9.95
N LEU A 279 7.52 -13.20 10.93
CA LEU A 279 7.52 -12.79 12.34
C LEU A 279 8.37 -13.72 13.21
N GLY A 280 8.59 -14.96 12.78
CA GLY A 280 9.27 -15.99 13.54
C GLY A 280 8.77 -17.39 13.18
N TRP A 281 9.21 -18.36 13.95
CA TRP A 281 8.75 -19.75 13.89
C TRP A 281 7.71 -19.99 14.99
N ARG A 282 6.80 -20.93 14.76
CA ARG A 282 5.95 -21.43 15.84
C ARG A 282 6.85 -22.20 16.83
N ASP A 283 6.73 -21.88 18.11
CA ASP A 283 7.48 -22.57 19.15
C ASP A 283 6.99 -24.02 19.30
N ALA A 284 7.95 -24.93 19.52
CA ALA A 284 7.63 -26.35 19.72
C ALA A 284 6.77 -26.62 20.97
N LEU A 285 6.71 -25.64 21.89
CA LEU A 285 5.87 -25.69 23.09
C LEU A 285 4.38 -25.38 22.84
N ASP A 286 4.06 -24.77 21.67
CA ASP A 286 2.68 -24.50 21.24
C ASP A 286 2.04 -25.68 20.48
N MET A 287 2.74 -26.80 20.38
CA MET A 287 2.21 -28.05 19.85
C MET A 287 1.50 -28.81 20.98
N GLY A 288 0.44 -28.20 21.53
CA GLY A 288 -0.57 -28.92 22.29
C GLY A 288 -1.19 -29.97 21.38
N ASP A 289 -1.19 -31.20 21.86
CA ASP A 289 -1.71 -32.40 21.22
C ASP A 289 -3.05 -32.12 20.51
N VAL A 290 -3.09 -32.40 19.18
CA VAL A 290 -4.31 -32.61 18.42
C VAL A 290 -4.38 -34.09 18.09
#